data_11b4a6b8e415c56af90fff056e739daf
#
_entry.id   11b4a6b8e415c56af90fff056e739daf
#
_cell.length_a   1.000
_cell.length_b   1.000
_cell.length_c   1.000
_cell.angle_alpha   90.00
_cell.angle_beta   90.00
_cell.angle_gamma   90.00
#
_symmetry.space_group_name_H-M   'P 1'
#
loop_
_entity.id
_entity.type
_entity.pdbx_description
1 polymer ?
#
loop_
_entity_poly.entity_id
_entity_poly.type
_entity_poly.pdbx_seq_one_letter_code
_entity_poly.pdbx_strand_id
1 'polypeptide(L)'
;MRSEGAELTESQRILIGEYLTGQTYSEERLPSHAYCAGTVRPRLDPDAISWMGFGGDLEGTGFQSGDRAGISIDEVPRLELLWAFGFPDASQVRTKPTIVGDVAIVADQFGTVYALHARSGCVQWTFEAEAGVRGGVLIGEDERGRTVAYIVDARTTAYALDTESGEVLWKTRVGWHPESNNTGHAVLHDNRLIVPISTMGEVVAAGDPSYECCTSSGAVAALDTSTGDLLWYHRIIPEAPERAGTNAAGTPRWAPSGAPVWSSPTLDTKRGLVYVGSGENLSRPTTATSDAILAIDWETGDLDWIFQATAEDAFTMACSARRNRENCPSPPGPDVDFGMAPILVERSDGREILVVGQKSGTVWALDPDNQGNVLWSSQIGRGGALGGIHWGMATDGRLVYAANADRQAEIVNINPGMDWAPGLFALDLMDGTVVWSAPAPDDTCADRPGCWRANSAAPTVIPGVVFAGGLDGYMRAHATDDGRLLWEFDTVRRFETVNGIPGTGGAIDGPGPVVAGGLVFVNSGYATFGQMPGNVLLVFGLPSDTP
;
A
#
# COMPACT_ATOMS: atom_id res chain seq x y z
N MET A 1 -22.71 -2.86 -8.70
CA MET A 1 -22.65 -4.34 -8.77
C MET A 1 -22.61 -5.06 -7.41
N ARG A 2 -22.11 -4.45 -6.31
CA ARG A 2 -22.14 -5.12 -4.98
C ARG A 2 -23.51 -5.16 -4.31
N SER A 3 -24.41 -4.19 -4.54
CA SER A 3 -25.77 -4.16 -4.00
C SER A 3 -26.70 -5.17 -4.68
N GLU A 4 -26.53 -5.41 -5.98
CA GLU A 4 -27.41 -6.29 -6.77
C GLU A 4 -27.11 -7.77 -6.59
N GLY A 5 -25.92 -8.12 -6.09
CA GLY A 5 -25.53 -9.50 -5.79
C GLY A 5 -25.66 -9.91 -4.32
N ALA A 6 -26.02 -8.99 -3.42
CA ALA A 6 -26.03 -9.24 -1.98
C ALA A 6 -27.11 -10.24 -1.55
N GLU A 7 -28.21 -10.32 -2.30
CA GLU A 7 -29.32 -11.25 -2.06
C GLU A 7 -29.13 -12.62 -2.73
N LEU A 8 -28.08 -12.79 -3.54
CA LEU A 8 -27.82 -14.04 -4.26
C LEU A 8 -27.09 -15.03 -3.35
N THR A 9 -27.53 -16.27 -3.38
CA THR A 9 -26.80 -17.39 -2.78
C THR A 9 -25.47 -17.61 -3.54
N GLU A 10 -24.51 -18.26 -2.89
CA GLU A 10 -23.23 -18.61 -3.51
C GLU A 10 -23.41 -19.36 -4.81
N SER A 11 -24.28 -20.38 -4.83
CA SER A 11 -24.61 -21.14 -6.05
C SER A 11 -25.17 -20.27 -7.17
N GLN A 12 -26.00 -19.27 -6.84
CA GLN A 12 -26.54 -18.32 -7.83
C GLN A 12 -25.45 -17.41 -8.38
N ARG A 13 -24.50 -16.95 -7.54
CA ARG A 13 -23.35 -16.16 -7.98
C ARG A 13 -22.43 -16.96 -8.91
N ILE A 14 -22.19 -18.24 -8.58
CA ILE A 14 -21.42 -19.15 -9.42
C ILE A 14 -22.09 -19.31 -10.79
N LEU A 15 -23.37 -19.66 -10.83
CA LEU A 15 -24.12 -19.84 -12.10
C LEU A 15 -24.13 -18.58 -12.98
N ILE A 16 -24.26 -17.40 -12.36
CA ILE A 16 -24.20 -16.14 -13.10
C ILE A 16 -22.78 -15.89 -13.61
N GLY A 17 -21.76 -16.17 -12.80
CA GLY A 17 -20.36 -16.08 -13.21
C GLY A 17 -20.05 -16.99 -14.40
N GLU A 18 -20.45 -18.26 -14.34
CA GLU A 18 -20.30 -19.24 -15.44
C GLU A 18 -21.03 -18.78 -16.73
N TYR A 19 -22.24 -18.25 -16.58
CA TYR A 19 -23.02 -17.74 -17.73
C TYR A 19 -22.34 -16.53 -18.39
N LEU A 20 -21.82 -15.59 -17.57
CA LEU A 20 -21.21 -14.36 -18.07
C LEU A 20 -19.81 -14.59 -18.66
N THR A 21 -19.06 -15.54 -18.13
CA THR A 21 -17.68 -15.81 -18.54
C THR A 21 -17.56 -16.95 -19.53
N GLY A 22 -18.56 -17.82 -19.61
CA GLY A 22 -18.51 -19.06 -20.39
C GLY A 22 -17.55 -20.11 -19.82
N GLN A 23 -17.09 -19.92 -18.57
CA GLN A 23 -16.17 -20.83 -17.86
C GLN A 23 -16.93 -21.53 -16.74
N THR A 24 -16.63 -22.81 -16.53
CA THR A 24 -17.18 -23.58 -15.41
C THR A 24 -16.42 -23.23 -14.13
N TYR A 25 -17.14 -22.95 -13.05
CA TYR A 25 -16.54 -22.74 -11.74
C TYR A 25 -15.77 -23.97 -11.28
N SER A 26 -14.55 -23.77 -10.84
CA SER A 26 -13.72 -24.79 -10.20
C SER A 26 -13.37 -24.31 -8.79
N GLU A 27 -13.56 -25.17 -7.80
CA GLU A 27 -13.08 -24.91 -6.44
C GLU A 27 -11.54 -24.92 -6.37
N GLU A 28 -10.88 -25.66 -7.26
CA GLU A 28 -9.43 -25.66 -7.40
C GLU A 28 -8.97 -24.45 -8.23
N ARG A 29 -8.55 -23.38 -7.56
CA ARG A 29 -8.01 -22.17 -8.21
C ARG A 29 -6.65 -22.42 -8.88
N LEU A 30 -5.87 -23.40 -8.40
CA LEU A 30 -4.56 -23.73 -8.92
C LEU A 30 -4.46 -25.20 -9.35
N PRO A 31 -3.81 -25.50 -10.48
CA PRO A 31 -3.55 -26.87 -10.88
C PRO A 31 -2.54 -27.55 -9.94
N SER A 32 -2.62 -28.87 -9.81
CA SER A 32 -1.79 -29.64 -8.88
C SER A 32 -0.27 -29.48 -9.07
N HIS A 33 0.17 -29.21 -10.32
CA HIS A 33 1.58 -28.99 -10.62
C HIS A 33 2.10 -27.63 -10.12
N ALA A 34 1.22 -26.71 -9.70
CA ALA A 34 1.62 -25.44 -9.10
C ALA A 34 2.22 -25.63 -7.71
N TYR A 35 1.91 -26.75 -7.03
CA TYR A 35 2.38 -27.00 -5.68
C TYR A 35 3.77 -27.63 -5.66
N CYS A 36 4.55 -27.29 -4.64
CA CYS A 36 5.87 -27.87 -4.46
C CYS A 36 5.78 -29.40 -4.23
N ALA A 37 6.80 -30.13 -4.67
CA ALA A 37 6.90 -31.55 -4.39
C ALA A 37 7.08 -31.78 -2.88
N GLY A 38 6.05 -32.31 -2.22
CA GLY A 38 5.99 -32.50 -0.77
C GLY A 38 4.85 -31.69 -0.15
N THR A 39 4.18 -32.29 0.83
CA THR A 39 2.95 -31.74 1.42
C THR A 39 3.17 -31.06 2.78
N VAL A 40 4.43 -30.89 3.20
CA VAL A 40 4.73 -30.31 4.52
C VAL A 40 4.79 -28.78 4.40
N ARG A 41 3.95 -28.10 5.17
CA ARG A 41 4.08 -26.65 5.31
C ARG A 41 5.42 -26.32 5.94
N PRO A 42 6.22 -25.42 5.34
CA PRO A 42 7.50 -25.06 5.93
C PRO A 42 7.25 -24.34 7.26
N ARG A 43 8.08 -24.66 8.23
CA ARG A 43 8.17 -23.84 9.43
C ARG A 43 8.84 -22.52 9.03
N LEU A 44 8.12 -21.42 9.25
CA LEU A 44 8.71 -20.09 9.07
C LEU A 44 9.55 -19.77 10.32
N ASP A 45 10.78 -19.36 10.10
CA ASP A 45 11.69 -18.92 11.16
C ASP A 45 11.63 -17.38 11.24
N PRO A 46 11.12 -16.81 12.33
CA PRO A 46 11.07 -15.36 12.51
C PRO A 46 12.44 -14.67 12.41
N ASP A 47 13.51 -15.36 12.81
CA ASP A 47 14.88 -14.83 12.72
C ASP A 47 15.37 -14.75 11.26
N ALA A 48 14.73 -15.51 10.35
CA ALA A 48 15.05 -15.50 8.92
C ALA A 48 14.24 -14.45 8.13
N ILE A 49 13.45 -13.56 8.78
CA ILE A 49 12.71 -12.50 8.09
C ILE A 49 13.71 -11.60 7.38
N SER A 50 13.53 -11.51 6.05
CA SER A 50 14.37 -10.67 5.19
C SER A 50 13.63 -9.39 4.76
N TRP A 51 12.30 -9.43 4.63
CA TRP A 51 11.46 -8.26 4.39
C TRP A 51 10.07 -8.47 4.99
N MET A 52 9.61 -7.56 5.84
CA MET A 52 8.28 -7.58 6.41
C MET A 52 7.69 -6.17 6.47
N GLY A 53 6.36 -6.06 6.34
CA GLY A 53 5.67 -4.78 6.34
C GLY A 53 5.91 -3.95 5.07
N PHE A 54 5.46 -2.71 5.09
CA PHE A 54 5.51 -1.84 3.90
C PHE A 54 6.94 -1.37 3.59
N GLY A 55 7.65 -0.86 4.60
CA GLY A 55 9.01 -0.32 4.48
C GLY A 55 10.13 -1.31 4.72
N GLY A 56 9.84 -2.57 5.09
CA GLY A 56 10.85 -3.58 5.41
C GLY A 56 11.34 -3.55 6.86
N ASP A 57 11.09 -2.47 7.57
CA ASP A 57 11.41 -2.23 8.98
C ASP A 57 10.27 -1.47 9.69
N LEU A 58 10.39 -1.24 10.99
CA LEU A 58 9.40 -0.52 11.79
C LEU A 58 9.41 0.98 11.51
N GLU A 59 10.56 1.52 11.11
CA GLU A 59 10.82 2.92 10.82
C GLU A 59 10.34 3.32 9.41
N GLY A 60 9.92 2.35 8.57
CA GLY A 60 9.36 2.60 7.24
C GLY A 60 10.39 3.04 6.20
N THR A 61 11.68 2.69 6.37
CA THR A 61 12.77 3.25 5.58
C THR A 61 12.79 2.85 4.11
N GLY A 62 12.17 1.72 3.74
CA GLY A 62 12.26 1.19 2.37
C GLY A 62 13.66 0.72 1.99
N PHE A 63 14.54 0.54 2.99
CA PHE A 63 15.94 0.18 2.80
C PHE A 63 16.18 -1.31 3.12
N GLN A 64 17.00 -1.94 2.29
CA GLN A 64 17.51 -3.27 2.56
C GLN A 64 19.03 -3.23 2.64
N SER A 65 19.59 -3.78 3.73
CA SER A 65 21.05 -3.90 3.90
C SER A 65 21.66 -4.83 2.83
N GLY A 66 22.91 -4.60 2.50
CA GLY A 66 23.58 -5.33 1.41
C GLY A 66 23.68 -6.84 1.65
N ASP A 67 23.86 -7.27 2.89
CA ASP A 67 23.89 -8.67 3.31
C ASP A 67 22.53 -9.36 3.14
N ARG A 68 21.42 -8.65 3.42
CA ARG A 68 20.06 -9.15 3.23
C ARG A 68 19.58 -9.02 1.78
N ALA A 69 19.97 -7.95 1.08
CA ALA A 69 19.65 -7.76 -0.34
C ALA A 69 20.25 -8.89 -1.20
N GLY A 70 21.51 -9.28 -0.92
CA GLY A 70 22.21 -10.31 -1.65
C GLY A 70 22.51 -9.97 -3.10
N ILE A 71 22.40 -8.69 -3.49
CA ILE A 71 22.66 -8.13 -4.82
C ILE A 71 23.46 -6.86 -4.65
N SER A 72 24.56 -6.71 -5.38
CA SER A 72 25.38 -5.50 -5.42
C SER A 72 25.02 -4.62 -6.63
N ILE A 73 25.43 -3.35 -6.60
CA ILE A 73 25.23 -2.41 -7.72
C ILE A 73 25.83 -2.94 -9.03
N ASP A 74 26.97 -3.63 -8.99
CA ASP A 74 27.64 -4.18 -10.17
C ASP A 74 26.89 -5.40 -10.77
N GLU A 75 26.01 -6.02 -9.99
CA GLU A 75 25.20 -7.17 -10.40
C GLU A 75 23.85 -6.76 -10.99
N VAL A 76 23.30 -5.62 -10.56
CA VAL A 76 21.98 -5.12 -11.01
C VAL A 76 21.83 -5.10 -12.54
N PRO A 77 22.81 -4.68 -13.37
CA PRO A 77 22.67 -4.71 -14.82
C PRO A 77 22.50 -6.10 -15.45
N ARG A 78 22.76 -7.17 -14.67
CA ARG A 78 22.67 -8.57 -15.11
C ARG A 78 21.42 -9.29 -14.63
N LEU A 79 20.49 -8.58 -13.99
CA LEU A 79 19.24 -9.17 -13.52
C LEU A 79 18.41 -9.68 -14.69
N GLU A 80 17.96 -10.92 -14.58
CA GLU A 80 17.08 -11.60 -15.53
C GLU A 80 15.81 -12.09 -14.82
N LEU A 81 14.73 -12.24 -15.59
CA LEU A 81 13.50 -12.86 -15.07
C LEU A 81 13.76 -14.36 -14.85
N LEU A 82 13.67 -14.79 -13.59
CA LEU A 82 13.82 -16.19 -13.23
C LEU A 82 12.52 -16.96 -13.36
N TRP A 83 11.43 -16.39 -12.84
CA TRP A 83 10.09 -16.97 -12.92
C TRP A 83 8.98 -15.92 -12.77
N ALA A 84 7.78 -16.30 -13.19
CA ALA A 84 6.56 -15.54 -13.02
C ALA A 84 5.47 -16.41 -12.37
N PHE A 85 4.66 -15.82 -11.48
CA PHE A 85 3.48 -16.46 -10.89
C PHE A 85 2.23 -15.70 -11.30
N GLY A 86 1.21 -16.40 -11.83
CA GLY A 86 -0.05 -15.81 -12.24
C GLY A 86 -1.10 -15.89 -11.12
N PHE A 87 -1.71 -14.76 -10.76
CA PHE A 87 -2.84 -14.76 -9.83
C PHE A 87 -4.13 -15.06 -10.59
N PRO A 88 -4.89 -16.11 -10.21
CA PRO A 88 -6.12 -16.47 -10.90
C PRO A 88 -7.13 -15.31 -10.94
N ASP A 89 -7.68 -15.02 -12.11
CA ASP A 89 -8.74 -14.02 -12.33
C ASP A 89 -8.45 -12.59 -11.83
N ALA A 90 -7.23 -12.33 -11.37
CA ALA A 90 -6.86 -11.03 -10.86
C ALA A 90 -6.62 -10.02 -12.00
N SER A 91 -6.90 -8.75 -11.72
CA SER A 91 -6.60 -7.60 -12.58
C SER A 91 -5.65 -6.61 -11.90
N GLN A 92 -5.27 -6.94 -10.66
CA GLN A 92 -4.37 -6.12 -9.84
C GLN A 92 -3.70 -6.95 -8.75
N VAL A 93 -2.43 -6.67 -8.50
CA VAL A 93 -1.61 -7.32 -7.48
C VAL A 93 -1.08 -6.24 -6.54
N ARG A 94 -1.63 -6.17 -5.34
CA ARG A 94 -1.44 -5.02 -4.42
C ARG A 94 -0.74 -5.35 -3.12
N THR A 95 -0.50 -6.62 -2.84
CA THR A 95 0.14 -7.06 -1.61
C THR A 95 1.65 -6.99 -1.74
N LYS A 96 2.33 -6.21 -0.89
CA LYS A 96 3.80 -6.22 -0.86
C LYS A 96 4.28 -7.59 -0.38
N PRO A 97 5.19 -8.26 -1.11
CA PRO A 97 5.70 -9.56 -0.68
C PRO A 97 6.38 -9.49 0.68
N THR A 98 6.07 -10.47 1.55
CA THR A 98 6.82 -10.72 2.80
C THR A 98 7.79 -11.86 2.55
N ILE A 99 9.07 -11.66 2.86
CA ILE A 99 10.12 -12.64 2.62
C ILE A 99 10.66 -13.18 3.95
N VAL A 100 10.58 -14.49 4.12
CA VAL A 100 11.07 -15.19 5.31
C VAL A 100 11.92 -16.38 4.84
N GLY A 101 13.24 -16.25 4.89
CA GLY A 101 14.17 -17.25 4.34
C GLY A 101 13.86 -17.54 2.86
N ASP A 102 13.57 -18.80 2.54
CA ASP A 102 13.22 -19.23 1.18
C ASP A 102 11.71 -19.16 0.86
N VAL A 103 10.92 -18.43 1.66
CA VAL A 103 9.48 -18.31 1.47
C VAL A 103 9.12 -16.87 1.12
N ALA A 104 8.37 -16.69 0.03
CA ALA A 104 7.73 -15.42 -0.33
C ALA A 104 6.21 -15.53 -0.11
N ILE A 105 5.63 -14.67 0.74
CA ILE A 105 4.21 -14.68 1.03
C ILE A 105 3.56 -13.48 0.34
N VAL A 106 2.55 -13.76 -0.48
CA VAL A 106 1.79 -12.78 -1.25
C VAL A 106 0.29 -13.07 -1.17
N ALA A 107 -0.54 -12.14 -1.57
CA ALA A 107 -1.98 -12.38 -1.61
C ALA A 107 -2.64 -11.71 -2.81
N ASP A 108 -3.84 -12.18 -3.16
CA ASP A 108 -4.60 -11.63 -4.27
C ASP A 108 -5.75 -10.70 -3.82
N GLN A 109 -6.38 -10.09 -4.81
CA GLN A 109 -7.50 -9.17 -4.61
C GLN A 109 -8.79 -9.85 -4.11
N PHE A 110 -8.84 -11.18 -4.08
CA PHE A 110 -10.02 -11.95 -3.67
C PHE A 110 -9.89 -12.52 -2.27
N GLY A 111 -8.67 -12.62 -1.73
CA GLY A 111 -8.40 -13.06 -0.36
C GLY A 111 -7.51 -14.30 -0.25
N THR A 112 -7.09 -14.89 -1.37
CA THR A 112 -6.16 -16.01 -1.30
C THR A 112 -4.77 -15.50 -0.98
N VAL A 113 -4.19 -16.02 0.09
CA VAL A 113 -2.80 -15.83 0.50
C VAL A 113 -2.01 -17.05 0.04
N TYR A 114 -0.88 -16.79 -0.60
CA TYR A 114 0.01 -17.81 -1.15
C TYR A 114 1.37 -17.72 -0.46
N ALA A 115 1.85 -18.83 0.09
CA ALA A 115 3.26 -18.97 0.45
C ALA A 115 3.97 -19.71 -0.68
N LEU A 116 4.92 -19.05 -1.31
CA LEU A 116 5.66 -19.51 -2.45
C LEU A 116 7.10 -19.84 -2.04
N HIS A 117 7.71 -20.86 -2.64
CA HIS A 117 9.14 -21.02 -2.53
C HIS A 117 9.83 -19.91 -3.33
N ALA A 118 10.64 -19.09 -2.67
CA ALA A 118 11.15 -17.83 -3.23
C ALA A 118 11.95 -17.99 -4.54
N ARG A 119 12.70 -19.10 -4.69
CA ARG A 119 13.54 -19.32 -5.89
C ARG A 119 12.82 -20.02 -7.03
N SER A 120 11.76 -20.80 -6.78
CA SER A 120 11.07 -21.58 -7.84
C SER A 120 9.63 -21.14 -8.09
N GLY A 121 9.03 -20.38 -7.19
CA GLY A 121 7.65 -19.91 -7.29
C GLY A 121 6.58 -21.00 -7.07
N CYS A 122 6.96 -22.27 -6.73
CA CYS A 122 5.97 -23.28 -6.41
C CYS A 122 5.23 -22.94 -5.11
N VAL A 123 3.96 -23.29 -5.03
CA VAL A 123 3.10 -23.04 -3.87
C VAL A 123 3.38 -24.07 -2.78
N GLN A 124 3.69 -23.59 -1.60
CA GLN A 124 3.87 -24.42 -0.40
C GLN A 124 2.56 -24.59 0.35
N TRP A 125 1.80 -23.53 0.52
CA TRP A 125 0.47 -23.53 1.10
C TRP A 125 -0.34 -22.31 0.67
N THR A 126 -1.66 -22.39 0.86
CA THR A 126 -2.59 -21.27 0.66
C THR A 126 -3.49 -21.11 1.88
N PHE A 127 -4.02 -19.89 2.04
CA PHE A 127 -5.06 -19.56 3.01
C PHE A 127 -6.11 -18.66 2.35
N GLU A 128 -7.40 -18.88 2.66
CA GLU A 128 -8.50 -18.07 2.14
C GLU A 128 -9.02 -17.13 3.22
N ALA A 129 -8.80 -15.82 3.06
CA ALA A 129 -9.45 -14.79 3.86
C ALA A 129 -10.87 -14.51 3.34
N GLU A 130 -11.71 -13.86 4.14
CA GLU A 130 -13.11 -13.56 3.76
C GLU A 130 -13.25 -12.43 2.73
N ALA A 131 -12.18 -11.65 2.52
CA ALA A 131 -12.11 -10.59 1.53
C ALA A 131 -10.68 -10.43 1.01
N GLY A 132 -10.53 -9.67 -0.09
CA GLY A 132 -9.22 -9.42 -0.68
C GLY A 132 -8.21 -8.89 0.34
N VAL A 133 -6.96 -9.33 0.22
CA VAL A 133 -5.86 -8.86 1.06
C VAL A 133 -5.03 -7.86 0.27
N ARG A 134 -4.79 -6.68 0.85
CA ARG A 134 -3.98 -5.62 0.25
C ARG A 134 -2.71 -5.36 1.05
N GLY A 135 -2.79 -5.43 2.36
CA GLY A 135 -1.63 -5.38 3.24
C GLY A 135 -0.74 -6.62 3.10
N GLY A 136 0.54 -6.49 3.48
CA GLY A 136 1.44 -7.64 3.57
C GLY A 136 1.08 -8.56 4.74
N VAL A 137 1.53 -9.79 4.66
CA VAL A 137 1.46 -10.73 5.77
C VAL A 137 2.59 -10.43 6.75
N LEU A 138 2.28 -10.42 8.05
CA LEU A 138 3.27 -10.21 9.10
C LEU A 138 3.58 -11.54 9.79
N ILE A 139 4.83 -11.75 10.13
CA ILE A 139 5.27 -12.98 10.80
C ILE A 139 5.83 -12.63 12.17
N GLY A 140 5.38 -13.33 13.18
CA GLY A 140 5.85 -13.16 14.55
C GLY A 140 5.77 -14.46 15.35
N GLU A 141 6.08 -14.38 16.63
CA GLU A 141 5.89 -15.47 17.57
C GLU A 141 4.81 -15.10 18.59
N ASP A 142 4.02 -16.08 18.98
CA ASP A 142 3.13 -15.94 20.13
C ASP A 142 3.86 -16.25 21.45
N GLU A 143 3.18 -16.01 22.58
CA GLU A 143 3.73 -16.28 23.92
C GLU A 143 4.14 -17.75 24.16
N ARG A 144 3.72 -18.67 23.31
CA ARG A 144 4.06 -20.10 23.36
C ARG A 144 5.23 -20.48 22.45
N GLY A 145 5.84 -19.48 21.76
CA GLY A 145 6.91 -19.67 20.80
C GLY A 145 6.46 -20.35 19.50
N ARG A 146 5.16 -20.22 19.12
CA ARG A 146 4.66 -20.64 17.82
C ARG A 146 4.86 -19.53 16.81
N THR A 147 5.32 -19.87 15.63
CA THR A 147 5.35 -18.91 14.52
C THR A 147 3.95 -18.67 13.98
N VAL A 148 3.54 -17.43 13.96
CA VAL A 148 2.18 -16.98 13.62
C VAL A 148 2.25 -16.03 12.44
N ALA A 149 1.36 -16.20 11.47
CA ALA A 149 1.14 -15.25 10.38
C ALA A 149 -0.09 -14.38 10.70
N TYR A 150 0.08 -13.06 10.68
CA TYR A 150 -1.00 -12.10 10.89
C TYR A 150 -1.38 -11.46 9.55
N ILE A 151 -2.68 -11.44 9.26
CA ILE A 151 -3.25 -10.98 8.01
C ILE A 151 -4.41 -10.03 8.31
N VAL A 152 -4.56 -8.97 7.55
CA VAL A 152 -5.76 -8.10 7.63
C VAL A 152 -6.38 -8.02 6.24
N ASP A 153 -7.65 -8.41 6.12
CA ASP A 153 -8.37 -8.33 4.86
C ASP A 153 -9.01 -6.95 4.62
N ALA A 154 -9.47 -6.72 3.39
CA ALA A 154 -10.06 -5.45 2.98
C ALA A 154 -11.35 -5.09 3.73
N ARG A 155 -11.98 -6.03 4.45
CA ARG A 155 -13.13 -5.77 5.33
C ARG A 155 -12.73 -5.53 6.78
N THR A 156 -11.43 -5.29 7.01
CA THR A 156 -10.86 -5.07 8.34
C THR A 156 -10.96 -6.28 9.27
N THR A 157 -11.02 -7.49 8.73
CA THR A 157 -10.91 -8.71 9.53
C THR A 157 -9.43 -9.06 9.67
N ALA A 158 -8.95 -9.11 10.89
CA ALA A 158 -7.61 -9.58 11.24
C ALA A 158 -7.66 -11.07 11.59
N TYR A 159 -6.63 -11.80 11.15
CA TYR A 159 -6.45 -13.23 11.38
C TYR A 159 -5.07 -13.49 11.95
N ALA A 160 -4.98 -14.45 12.87
CA ALA A 160 -3.72 -15.09 13.24
C ALA A 160 -3.77 -16.57 12.83
N LEU A 161 -2.76 -17.01 12.11
CA LEU A 161 -2.64 -18.36 11.61
C LEU A 161 -1.40 -19.01 12.18
N ASP A 162 -1.55 -20.21 12.70
CA ASP A 162 -0.40 -21.09 12.96
C ASP A 162 0.24 -21.48 11.61
N THR A 163 1.50 -21.15 11.41
CA THR A 163 2.17 -21.36 10.11
C THR A 163 2.49 -22.82 9.82
N GLU A 164 2.60 -23.69 10.83
CA GLU A 164 2.85 -25.12 10.67
C GLU A 164 1.58 -25.89 10.31
N SER A 165 0.47 -25.67 11.07
CA SER A 165 -0.80 -26.36 10.86
C SER A 165 -1.71 -25.67 9.84
N GLY A 166 -1.59 -24.34 9.71
CA GLY A 166 -2.50 -23.49 8.95
C GLY A 166 -3.84 -23.26 9.63
N GLU A 167 -3.93 -23.58 10.91
CA GLU A 167 -5.11 -23.37 11.72
C GLU A 167 -5.27 -21.87 12.04
N VAL A 168 -6.51 -21.38 11.99
CA VAL A 168 -6.85 -20.05 12.46
C VAL A 168 -6.87 -20.07 13.97
N LEU A 169 -5.94 -19.35 14.60
CA LEU A 169 -5.84 -19.25 16.06
C LEU A 169 -6.89 -18.30 16.61
N TRP A 170 -7.06 -17.17 15.94
CA TRP A 170 -8.12 -16.19 16.22
C TRP A 170 -8.45 -15.38 14.97
N LYS A 171 -9.63 -14.75 15.01
CA LYS A 171 -10.14 -13.88 13.95
C LYS A 171 -10.99 -12.78 14.56
N THR A 172 -10.67 -11.52 14.26
CA THR A 172 -11.35 -10.35 14.83
C THR A 172 -11.65 -9.32 13.74
N ARG A 173 -12.90 -8.84 13.67
CA ARG A 173 -13.24 -7.70 12.83
C ARG A 173 -12.98 -6.41 13.61
N VAL A 174 -12.17 -5.52 13.06
CA VAL A 174 -11.71 -4.30 13.74
C VAL A 174 -12.52 -3.07 13.35
N GLY A 175 -12.96 -2.97 12.09
CA GLY A 175 -13.70 -1.81 11.59
C GLY A 175 -15.07 -1.66 12.26
N TRP A 176 -15.35 -0.48 12.81
CA TRP A 176 -16.59 -0.16 13.50
C TRP A 176 -17.74 0.25 12.56
N HIS A 177 -17.41 0.78 11.37
CA HIS A 177 -18.39 1.21 10.37
C HIS A 177 -18.57 0.14 9.29
N PRO A 178 -19.77 -0.06 8.70
CA PRO A 178 -19.98 -1.03 7.63
C PRO A 178 -19.06 -0.83 6.42
N GLU A 179 -18.77 0.43 6.08
CA GLU A 179 -17.91 0.82 4.96
C GLU A 179 -16.43 1.00 5.35
N SER A 180 -16.05 0.67 6.61
CA SER A 180 -14.63 0.62 6.99
C SER A 180 -13.90 -0.43 6.18
N ASN A 181 -12.68 -0.09 5.73
CA ASN A 181 -11.83 -1.04 5.03
C ASN A 181 -10.36 -0.86 5.38
N ASN A 182 -9.58 -1.92 5.17
CA ASN A 182 -8.13 -1.89 5.30
C ASN A 182 -7.48 -1.74 3.92
N THR A 183 -6.61 -0.75 3.81
CA THR A 183 -5.86 -0.46 2.57
C THR A 183 -4.36 -0.27 2.81
N GLY A 184 -3.94 0.07 4.03
CA GLY A 184 -2.56 0.10 4.48
C GLY A 184 -2.09 -1.23 5.05
N HIS A 185 -0.78 -1.42 5.21
CA HIS A 185 -0.24 -2.55 5.94
C HIS A 185 -0.43 -2.33 7.44
N ALA A 186 -0.67 -3.40 8.18
CA ALA A 186 -0.56 -3.37 9.63
C ALA A 186 0.92 -3.36 10.05
N VAL A 187 1.20 -3.08 11.33
CA VAL A 187 2.51 -3.20 11.94
C VAL A 187 2.43 -4.14 13.13
N LEU A 188 3.43 -4.99 13.25
CA LEU A 188 3.58 -5.97 14.34
C LEU A 188 4.78 -5.58 15.20
N HIS A 189 4.57 -5.38 16.49
CA HIS A 189 5.64 -5.18 17.45
C HIS A 189 5.24 -5.65 18.84
N ASP A 190 6.14 -6.34 19.51
CA ASP A 190 5.88 -7.03 20.76
C ASP A 190 4.60 -7.90 20.65
N ASN A 191 3.64 -7.67 21.54
CA ASN A 191 2.36 -8.38 21.55
C ASN A 191 1.21 -7.57 20.91
N ARG A 192 1.51 -6.61 20.03
CA ARG A 192 0.50 -5.75 19.39
C ARG A 192 0.52 -5.82 17.89
N LEU A 193 -0.67 -5.99 17.31
CA LEU A 193 -0.93 -5.81 15.90
C LEU A 193 -1.66 -4.47 15.70
N ILE A 194 -0.99 -3.49 15.12
CA ILE A 194 -1.53 -2.15 14.87
C ILE A 194 -2.10 -2.09 13.47
N VAL A 195 -3.40 -1.83 13.36
CA VAL A 195 -4.18 -1.91 12.12
C VAL A 195 -4.69 -0.52 11.72
N PRO A 196 -4.29 0.00 10.54
CA PRO A 196 -4.87 1.22 9.99
C PRO A 196 -6.24 0.93 9.37
N ILE A 197 -7.19 1.86 9.54
CA ILE A 197 -8.57 1.71 9.07
C ILE A 197 -8.94 2.91 8.21
N SER A 198 -9.31 2.63 6.97
CA SER A 198 -9.71 3.59 5.95
C SER A 198 -11.22 3.72 5.85
N THR A 199 -11.67 4.79 5.18
CA THR A 199 -13.06 5.09 4.84
C THR A 199 -13.35 4.93 3.35
N MET A 200 -12.48 4.28 2.58
CA MET A 200 -12.59 4.15 1.11
C MET A 200 -13.94 3.55 0.67
N GLY A 201 -14.55 2.68 1.50
CA GLY A 201 -15.90 2.16 1.22
C GLY A 201 -16.91 3.29 1.11
N GLU A 202 -16.91 4.23 2.07
CA GLU A 202 -17.84 5.36 2.08
C GLU A 202 -17.49 6.42 1.05
N VAL A 203 -16.19 6.66 0.80
CA VAL A 203 -15.73 7.53 -0.30
C VAL A 203 -16.36 7.11 -1.63
N VAL A 204 -16.40 5.79 -1.90
CA VAL A 204 -17.00 5.21 -3.11
C VAL A 204 -18.52 5.22 -3.05
N ALA A 205 -19.13 4.83 -1.91
CA ALA A 205 -20.57 4.77 -1.73
C ALA A 205 -21.24 6.14 -1.92
N ALA A 206 -20.54 7.21 -1.57
CA ALA A 206 -20.99 8.60 -1.78
C ALA A 206 -21.25 8.96 -3.26
N GLY A 207 -20.74 8.16 -4.20
CA GLY A 207 -21.08 8.29 -5.64
C GLY A 207 -22.54 8.01 -5.96
N ASP A 208 -23.28 7.35 -5.07
CA ASP A 208 -24.73 7.14 -5.16
C ASP A 208 -25.46 8.28 -4.43
N PRO A 209 -26.29 9.10 -5.11
CA PRO A 209 -27.02 10.20 -4.47
C PRO A 209 -28.08 9.74 -3.46
N SER A 210 -28.46 8.45 -3.46
CA SER A 210 -29.37 7.86 -2.48
C SER A 210 -28.68 7.36 -1.20
N TYR A 211 -27.34 7.33 -1.18
CA TYR A 211 -26.56 6.99 -0.01
C TYR A 211 -26.57 8.13 1.02
N GLU A 212 -26.93 7.81 2.28
CA GLU A 212 -26.85 8.77 3.40
C GLU A 212 -25.38 9.04 3.74
N CYS A 213 -24.84 10.17 3.30
CA CYS A 213 -23.42 10.48 3.39
C CYS A 213 -23.14 11.62 4.36
N CYS A 214 -22.08 11.57 5.18
CA CYS A 214 -21.17 10.48 5.44
C CYS A 214 -20.98 10.36 6.95
N THR A 215 -20.73 9.18 7.45
CA THR A 215 -20.72 8.92 8.91
C THR A 215 -19.44 8.21 9.38
N SER A 216 -18.59 7.74 8.47
CA SER A 216 -17.36 7.05 8.83
C SER A 216 -16.24 8.00 9.27
N SER A 217 -15.32 7.46 10.05
CA SER A 217 -14.04 8.09 10.39
C SER A 217 -12.92 7.08 10.14
N GLY A 218 -11.79 7.54 9.64
CA GLY A 218 -10.55 6.80 9.74
C GLY A 218 -10.23 6.45 11.18
N ALA A 219 -9.42 5.42 11.38
CA ALA A 219 -9.02 4.98 12.71
C ALA A 219 -7.70 4.21 12.69
N VAL A 220 -7.11 4.05 13.87
CA VAL A 220 -6.04 3.09 14.15
C VAL A 220 -6.47 2.23 15.32
N ALA A 221 -6.23 0.93 15.24
CA ALA A 221 -6.58 -0.01 16.30
C ALA A 221 -5.37 -0.87 16.67
N ALA A 222 -5.23 -1.24 17.93
CA ALA A 222 -4.29 -2.25 18.36
C ALA A 222 -5.02 -3.49 18.87
N LEU A 223 -4.56 -4.65 18.41
CA LEU A 223 -5.04 -5.96 18.87
C LEU A 223 -3.92 -6.67 19.63
N ASP A 224 -4.29 -7.43 20.65
CA ASP A 224 -3.41 -8.40 21.29
C ASP A 224 -3.11 -9.53 20.31
N THR A 225 -1.84 -9.83 20.07
CA THR A 225 -1.42 -10.82 19.09
C THR A 225 -1.75 -12.26 19.49
N SER A 226 -1.88 -12.54 20.79
CA SER A 226 -2.16 -13.88 21.31
C SER A 226 -3.65 -14.23 21.28
N THR A 227 -4.53 -13.23 21.46
CA THR A 227 -5.98 -13.45 21.62
C THR A 227 -6.82 -12.83 20.50
N GLY A 228 -6.29 -11.80 19.82
CA GLY A 228 -7.04 -10.97 18.88
C GLY A 228 -7.98 -9.97 19.55
N ASP A 229 -7.89 -9.81 20.87
CA ASP A 229 -8.70 -8.84 21.60
C ASP A 229 -8.27 -7.41 21.27
N LEU A 230 -9.26 -6.52 21.21
CA LEU A 230 -9.02 -5.10 21.00
C LEU A 230 -8.40 -4.48 22.27
N LEU A 231 -7.18 -3.96 22.16
CA LEU A 231 -6.49 -3.27 23.24
C LEU A 231 -6.91 -1.80 23.31
N TRP A 232 -6.90 -1.11 22.15
CA TRP A 232 -7.38 0.26 22.03
C TRP A 232 -7.84 0.55 20.59
N TYR A 233 -8.65 1.62 20.45
CA TYR A 233 -9.19 2.07 19.18
C TYR A 233 -9.20 3.60 19.12
N HIS A 234 -8.37 4.20 18.30
CA HIS A 234 -8.28 5.63 18.09
C HIS A 234 -9.04 6.03 16.82
N ARG A 235 -10.12 6.79 16.96
CA ARG A 235 -10.83 7.41 15.83
C ARG A 235 -10.15 8.73 15.48
N ILE A 236 -9.84 8.92 14.20
CA ILE A 236 -9.20 10.16 13.72
C ILE A 236 -10.13 11.37 13.89
N ILE A 237 -11.44 11.15 13.71
CA ILE A 237 -12.49 12.12 14.07
C ILE A 237 -13.25 11.53 15.25
N PRO A 238 -12.98 12.01 16.48
CA PRO A 238 -13.62 11.44 17.68
C PRO A 238 -15.10 11.83 17.81
N GLU A 239 -15.51 12.97 17.22
CA GLU A 239 -16.87 13.46 17.28
C GLU A 239 -17.83 12.52 16.53
N ALA A 240 -19.02 12.31 17.13
CA ALA A 240 -20.07 11.58 16.44
C ALA A 240 -20.65 12.46 15.31
N PRO A 241 -20.89 11.89 14.11
CA PRO A 241 -21.51 12.67 13.04
C PRO A 241 -22.93 13.06 13.40
N GLU A 242 -23.28 14.33 13.14
CA GLU A 242 -24.62 14.88 13.31
C GLU A 242 -25.25 15.19 11.95
N ARG A 243 -26.58 15.30 11.91
CA ARG A 243 -27.29 15.60 10.68
C ARG A 243 -26.95 17.02 10.17
N ALA A 244 -26.33 17.11 9.01
CA ALA A 244 -25.88 18.35 8.37
C ALA A 244 -26.77 18.77 7.19
N GLY A 245 -28.04 18.39 7.18
CA GLY A 245 -29.01 18.73 6.16
C GLY A 245 -29.35 17.60 5.21
N THR A 246 -29.68 17.91 3.96
CA THR A 246 -29.99 16.96 2.89
C THR A 246 -29.27 17.35 1.61
N ASN A 247 -28.96 16.36 0.75
CA ASN A 247 -28.45 16.62 -0.58
C ASN A 247 -29.59 17.02 -1.56
N ALA A 248 -29.28 17.31 -2.82
CA ALA A 248 -30.25 17.73 -3.82
C ALA A 248 -31.26 16.61 -4.20
N ALA A 249 -30.96 15.35 -3.91
CA ALA A 249 -31.88 14.22 -4.08
C ALA A 249 -32.82 14.05 -2.86
N GLY A 250 -32.65 14.84 -1.79
CA GLY A 250 -33.43 14.74 -0.54
C GLY A 250 -32.86 13.76 0.47
N THR A 251 -31.69 13.16 0.21
CA THR A 251 -31.04 12.20 1.09
C THR A 251 -30.30 12.91 2.24
N PRO A 252 -30.36 12.39 3.49
CA PRO A 252 -29.65 12.98 4.63
C PRO A 252 -28.15 13.10 4.40
N ARG A 253 -27.57 14.19 4.92
CA ARG A 253 -26.11 14.43 5.00
C ARG A 253 -25.72 14.52 6.47
N TRP A 254 -24.51 14.04 6.76
CA TRP A 254 -23.95 13.95 8.11
C TRP A 254 -22.54 14.56 8.13
N ALA A 255 -22.13 15.10 9.27
CA ALA A 255 -20.80 15.67 9.52
C ALA A 255 -20.51 15.70 11.03
N PRO A 256 -19.22 15.66 11.45
CA PRO A 256 -18.02 15.48 10.63
C PRO A 256 -17.81 14.02 10.22
N SER A 257 -17.06 13.80 9.14
CA SER A 257 -16.73 12.44 8.65
C SER A 257 -15.49 12.47 7.75
N GLY A 258 -14.82 11.32 7.61
CA GLY A 258 -13.66 11.14 6.74
C GLY A 258 -12.35 10.93 7.49
N ALA A 259 -11.28 11.60 7.06
CA ALA A 259 -9.91 11.46 7.55
C ALA A 259 -9.42 9.98 7.55
N PRO A 260 -9.47 9.28 6.39
CA PRO A 260 -9.06 7.88 6.29
C PRO A 260 -7.60 7.68 6.68
N VAL A 261 -7.29 6.58 7.38
CA VAL A 261 -5.92 6.10 7.53
C VAL A 261 -5.73 4.95 6.54
N TRP A 262 -5.18 5.28 5.36
CA TRP A 262 -4.90 4.30 4.33
C TRP A 262 -3.40 4.11 4.05
N SER A 263 -2.57 4.91 4.72
CA SER A 263 -1.14 4.72 4.85
C SER A 263 -0.83 3.54 5.78
N SER A 264 0.39 3.01 5.67
CA SER A 264 0.91 2.06 6.66
C SER A 264 1.46 2.83 7.86
N PRO A 265 1.23 2.37 9.09
CA PRO A 265 1.83 2.98 10.28
C PRO A 265 3.35 2.81 10.29
N THR A 266 4.03 3.75 10.92
CA THR A 266 5.46 3.68 11.25
C THR A 266 5.62 3.72 12.77
N LEU A 267 6.46 2.87 13.32
CA LEU A 267 6.64 2.74 14.75
C LEU A 267 7.94 3.39 15.22
N ASP A 268 7.83 4.25 16.21
CA ASP A 268 8.95 4.84 16.94
C ASP A 268 9.06 4.19 18.32
N THR A 269 9.86 3.15 18.40
CA THR A 269 10.05 2.39 19.66
C THR A 269 10.77 3.19 20.74
N LYS A 270 11.53 4.22 20.36
CA LYS A 270 12.25 5.10 21.29
C LYS A 270 11.30 6.04 22.02
N ARG A 271 10.28 6.57 21.32
CA ARG A 271 9.30 7.51 21.86
C ARG A 271 8.01 6.85 22.31
N GLY A 272 7.82 5.57 21.93
CA GLY A 272 6.56 4.86 22.18
C GLY A 272 5.42 5.36 21.31
N LEU A 273 5.69 5.80 20.08
CA LEU A 273 4.72 6.44 19.21
C LEU A 273 4.49 5.62 17.91
N VAL A 274 3.28 5.71 17.41
CA VAL A 274 2.89 5.28 16.06
C VAL A 274 2.58 6.51 15.23
N TYR A 275 3.25 6.65 14.09
CA TYR A 275 2.98 7.71 13.12
C TYR A 275 2.10 7.19 11.99
N VAL A 276 1.02 7.92 11.68
CA VAL A 276 0.13 7.62 10.55
C VAL A 276 -0.20 8.89 9.77
N GLY A 277 -0.40 8.72 8.46
CA GLY A 277 -0.97 9.76 7.61
C GLY A 277 -2.48 9.60 7.51
N SER A 278 -3.21 10.72 7.52
CA SER A 278 -4.63 10.75 7.22
C SER A 278 -4.91 11.40 5.86
N GLY A 279 -6.08 11.14 5.33
CA GLY A 279 -6.58 11.79 4.13
C GLY A 279 -7.69 12.80 4.42
N GLU A 280 -8.42 13.13 3.38
CA GLU A 280 -9.45 14.16 3.30
C GLU A 280 -10.65 13.91 4.23
N ASN A 281 -11.38 14.97 4.56
CA ASN A 281 -12.73 14.83 5.11
C ASN A 281 -13.73 14.40 4.01
N LEU A 282 -14.79 13.66 4.38
CA LEU A 282 -15.90 13.35 3.46
C LEU A 282 -17.04 14.36 3.55
N SER A 283 -16.99 15.24 4.53
CA SER A 283 -18.02 16.24 4.83
C SER A 283 -17.42 17.58 5.27
N ARG A 284 -18.27 18.62 5.33
CA ARG A 284 -17.90 19.93 5.88
C ARG A 284 -18.76 20.24 7.11
N PRO A 285 -18.24 20.96 8.13
CA PRO A 285 -16.88 21.52 8.20
C PRO A 285 -15.80 20.45 8.29
N THR A 286 -14.59 20.79 7.83
CA THR A 286 -13.40 19.94 7.92
C THR A 286 -12.81 19.95 9.33
N THR A 287 -12.03 18.92 9.65
CA THR A 287 -11.35 18.75 10.94
C THR A 287 -9.86 19.04 10.82
N ALA A 288 -9.20 19.34 11.93
CA ALA A 288 -7.75 19.52 11.96
C ALA A 288 -6.97 18.19 11.81
N THR A 289 -7.69 17.08 11.76
CA THR A 289 -7.13 15.72 11.65
C THR A 289 -7.15 15.17 10.23
N SER A 290 -7.68 15.90 9.23
CA SER A 290 -7.58 15.54 7.82
C SER A 290 -6.27 16.02 7.21
N ASP A 291 -5.76 15.30 6.23
CA ASP A 291 -4.51 15.62 5.52
C ASP A 291 -3.37 15.96 6.48
N ALA A 292 -3.22 15.08 7.46
CA ALA A 292 -2.36 15.29 8.61
C ALA A 292 -1.47 14.07 8.89
N ILE A 293 -0.38 14.33 9.58
CA ILE A 293 0.41 13.30 10.27
C ILE A 293 0.00 13.34 11.74
N LEU A 294 -0.35 12.17 12.27
CA LEU A 294 -0.73 11.99 13.66
C LEU A 294 0.31 11.10 14.35
N ALA A 295 0.73 11.52 15.55
CA ALA A 295 1.51 10.70 16.47
C ALA A 295 0.58 10.19 17.56
N ILE A 296 0.51 8.88 17.71
CA ILE A 296 -0.40 8.19 18.63
C ILE A 296 0.46 7.35 19.57
N ASP A 297 0.22 7.45 20.87
CA ASP A 297 0.86 6.58 21.85
C ASP A 297 0.49 5.10 21.55
N TRP A 298 1.49 4.25 21.36
CA TRP A 298 1.27 2.90 20.89
C TRP A 298 0.74 1.94 21.97
N GLU A 299 0.87 2.31 23.26
CA GLU A 299 0.33 1.53 24.38
C GLU A 299 -1.14 1.86 24.67
N THR A 300 -1.49 3.14 24.61
CA THR A 300 -2.81 3.64 25.05
C THR A 300 -3.74 4.00 23.89
N GLY A 301 -3.20 4.32 22.72
CA GLY A 301 -3.95 4.86 21.59
C GLY A 301 -4.28 6.35 21.73
N ASP A 302 -3.72 7.04 22.71
CA ASP A 302 -3.94 8.47 22.89
C ASP A 302 -3.15 9.28 21.86
N LEU A 303 -3.76 10.35 21.37
CA LEU A 303 -3.12 11.28 20.45
C LEU A 303 -2.11 12.16 21.19
N ASP A 304 -0.85 12.17 20.74
CA ASP A 304 0.21 13.01 21.30
C ASP A 304 0.30 14.35 20.56
N TRP A 305 0.45 14.32 19.22
CA TRP A 305 0.48 15.54 18.40
C TRP A 305 -0.05 15.32 16.98
N ILE A 306 -0.36 16.44 16.31
CA ILE A 306 -0.85 16.49 14.91
C ILE A 306 -0.04 17.55 14.14
N PHE A 307 0.36 17.20 12.92
CA PHE A 307 0.79 18.13 11.89
C PHE A 307 -0.19 18.07 10.71
N GLN A 308 -1.00 19.11 10.50
CA GLN A 308 -1.90 19.24 9.35
C GLN A 308 -1.21 20.03 8.23
N ALA A 309 -1.01 19.41 7.05
CA ALA A 309 -0.39 20.06 5.91
C ALA A 309 -1.39 20.82 5.03
N THR A 310 -2.59 20.27 4.84
CA THR A 310 -3.64 20.87 4.01
C THR A 310 -4.93 20.99 4.80
N ALA A 311 -5.31 22.22 5.12
CA ALA A 311 -6.61 22.51 5.73
C ALA A 311 -7.70 22.59 4.65
N GLU A 312 -8.97 22.47 5.08
CA GLU A 312 -10.15 22.64 4.23
C GLU A 312 -10.27 21.61 3.07
N ASP A 313 -9.57 20.46 3.13
CA ASP A 313 -9.76 19.40 2.17
C ASP A 313 -10.98 18.54 2.53
N ALA A 314 -11.90 18.43 1.58
CA ALA A 314 -13.07 17.58 1.69
C ALA A 314 -13.48 17.06 0.31
N PHE A 315 -13.50 15.74 0.17
CA PHE A 315 -13.72 15.09 -1.11
C PHE A 315 -14.49 13.77 -0.94
N THR A 316 -15.21 13.36 -1.97
CA THR A 316 -15.78 12.00 -2.17
C THR A 316 -15.74 11.68 -3.66
N MET A 317 -15.94 10.41 -4.04
CA MET A 317 -16.00 10.02 -5.46
C MET A 317 -17.14 10.70 -6.23
N ALA A 318 -18.16 11.25 -5.55
CA ALA A 318 -19.17 12.09 -6.18
C ALA A 318 -18.55 13.36 -6.81
N CYS A 319 -17.41 13.85 -6.30
CA CYS A 319 -16.75 15.04 -6.85
C CYS A 319 -16.10 14.78 -8.22
N SER A 320 -15.64 13.56 -8.48
CA SER A 320 -15.06 13.15 -9.77
C SER A 320 -16.13 12.83 -10.83
N ALA A 321 -17.40 12.66 -10.42
CA ALA A 321 -18.48 12.30 -11.32
C ALA A 321 -18.92 13.49 -12.21
N ARG A 322 -19.29 13.19 -13.46
CA ARG A 322 -19.92 14.18 -14.36
C ARG A 322 -21.39 14.41 -14.01
N ARG A 323 -22.04 13.44 -13.37
CA ARG A 323 -23.43 13.45 -12.88
C ARG A 323 -23.44 12.80 -11.50
N ASN A 324 -24.51 12.95 -10.73
CA ASN A 324 -24.65 12.39 -9.39
C ASN A 324 -23.60 12.97 -8.41
N ARG A 325 -23.52 14.30 -8.38
CA ARG A 325 -22.57 15.04 -7.51
C ARG A 325 -23.19 15.47 -6.19
N GLU A 326 -24.34 14.96 -5.85
CA GLU A 326 -25.16 15.40 -4.71
C GLU A 326 -24.45 15.23 -3.37
N ASN A 327 -23.58 14.22 -3.24
CA ASN A 327 -22.78 13.96 -2.05
C ASN A 327 -21.34 14.52 -2.14
N CYS A 328 -21.00 15.29 -3.17
CA CYS A 328 -19.74 16.03 -3.18
C CYS A 328 -19.81 17.18 -2.18
N PRO A 329 -18.84 17.34 -1.27
CA PRO A 329 -18.73 18.52 -0.40
C PRO A 329 -18.63 19.81 -1.23
N SER A 330 -19.15 20.93 -0.70
CA SER A 330 -19.11 22.21 -1.40
C SER A 330 -18.52 23.31 -0.50
N PRO A 331 -17.40 23.95 -0.94
CA PRO A 331 -16.60 23.64 -2.12
C PRO A 331 -15.88 22.28 -1.97
N PRO A 332 -15.55 21.57 -3.08
CA PRO A 332 -14.72 20.37 -2.99
C PRO A 332 -13.28 20.75 -2.67
N GLY A 333 -12.59 19.86 -1.95
CA GLY A 333 -11.15 19.93 -1.71
C GLY A 333 -10.33 19.27 -2.83
N PRO A 334 -8.99 19.38 -2.77
CA PRO A 334 -8.07 18.87 -3.78
C PRO A 334 -7.82 17.36 -3.71
N ASP A 335 -8.19 16.67 -2.63
CA ASP A 335 -7.91 15.23 -2.37
C ASP A 335 -6.39 14.97 -2.34
N VAL A 336 -5.69 15.58 -1.37
CA VAL A 336 -4.21 15.52 -1.27
C VAL A 336 -3.70 14.84 -0.01
N ASP A 337 -4.13 13.64 0.21
CA ASP A 337 -3.82 12.81 1.39
C ASP A 337 -2.34 12.56 1.63
N PHE A 338 -2.02 12.19 2.88
CA PHE A 338 -0.82 11.45 3.22
C PHE A 338 -1.07 9.94 3.06
N GLY A 339 -0.81 9.40 1.87
CA GLY A 339 -1.04 8.00 1.53
C GLY A 339 0.14 7.07 1.79
N MET A 340 1.31 7.62 2.10
CA MET A 340 2.53 6.87 2.33
C MET A 340 2.76 6.56 3.82
N ALA A 341 3.55 5.51 4.12
CA ALA A 341 4.10 5.30 5.44
C ALA A 341 5.10 6.43 5.76
N PRO A 342 4.99 7.15 6.88
CA PRO A 342 6.04 8.05 7.35
C PRO A 342 7.39 7.33 7.46
N ILE A 343 8.49 8.01 7.25
CA ILE A 343 9.85 7.46 7.39
C ILE A 343 10.53 8.10 8.59
N LEU A 344 10.82 7.30 9.61
CA LEU A 344 11.67 7.75 10.73
C LEU A 344 13.12 7.42 10.41
N VAL A 345 13.99 8.43 10.41
CA VAL A 345 15.40 8.25 10.04
C VAL A 345 16.34 9.17 10.82
N GLU A 346 17.50 8.65 11.19
CA GLU A 346 18.57 9.44 11.78
C GLU A 346 19.41 10.11 10.68
N ARG A 347 19.59 11.42 10.78
CA ARG A 347 20.45 12.21 9.90
C ARG A 347 21.92 12.10 10.31
N SER A 348 22.82 12.53 9.43
CA SER A 348 24.28 12.53 9.68
C SER A 348 24.72 13.40 10.87
N ASP A 349 23.88 14.31 11.36
CA ASP A 349 24.13 15.11 12.57
C ASP A 349 23.64 14.43 13.87
N GLY A 350 23.14 13.19 13.79
CA GLY A 350 22.66 12.39 14.92
C GLY A 350 21.25 12.74 15.38
N ARG A 351 20.50 13.56 14.65
CA ARG A 351 19.09 13.85 14.93
C ARG A 351 18.19 12.93 14.12
N GLU A 352 17.17 12.40 14.77
CA GLU A 352 16.07 11.71 14.07
C GLU A 352 15.07 12.72 13.52
N ILE A 353 14.60 12.46 12.31
CA ILE A 353 13.54 13.22 11.65
C ILE A 353 12.48 12.28 11.12
N LEU A 354 11.25 12.78 11.02
CA LEU A 354 10.14 12.08 10.36
C LEU A 354 9.94 12.70 8.97
N VAL A 355 10.23 11.93 7.90
CA VAL A 355 10.06 12.39 6.52
C VAL A 355 8.74 11.88 5.99
N VAL A 356 7.93 12.79 5.46
CA VAL A 356 6.58 12.48 4.95
C VAL A 356 6.33 13.16 3.60
N GLY A 357 5.67 12.47 2.71
CA GLY A 357 5.28 12.96 1.40
C GLY A 357 3.77 12.94 1.23
N GLN A 358 3.24 13.90 0.49
CA GLN A 358 1.80 14.08 0.28
C GLN A 358 1.45 14.09 -1.21
N LYS A 359 0.23 13.74 -1.55
CA LYS A 359 -0.32 13.85 -2.92
C LYS A 359 -0.24 15.29 -3.48
N SER A 360 -0.03 16.30 -2.63
CA SER A 360 0.25 17.68 -3.05
C SER A 360 1.57 17.85 -3.82
N GLY A 361 2.44 16.83 -3.86
CA GLY A 361 3.78 16.91 -4.44
C GLY A 361 4.81 17.54 -3.50
N THR A 362 4.48 17.71 -2.23
CA THR A 362 5.38 18.23 -1.20
C THR A 362 5.94 17.12 -0.35
N VAL A 363 7.22 17.20 -0.03
CA VAL A 363 7.92 16.40 0.99
C VAL A 363 8.23 17.29 2.17
N TRP A 364 7.94 16.82 3.39
CA TRP A 364 8.29 17.50 4.65
C TRP A 364 9.24 16.65 5.48
N ALA A 365 10.11 17.30 6.22
CA ALA A 365 10.75 16.72 7.39
C ALA A 365 10.19 17.37 8.64
N LEU A 366 9.76 16.55 9.56
CA LEU A 366 9.15 16.95 10.82
C LEU A 366 10.10 16.57 11.98
N ASP A 367 10.09 17.35 13.05
CA ASP A 367 10.84 17.09 14.28
C ASP A 367 9.98 16.25 15.24
N PRO A 368 10.26 14.94 15.42
CA PRO A 368 9.47 14.08 16.31
C PRO A 368 9.65 14.44 17.80
N ASP A 369 10.75 15.09 18.17
CA ASP A 369 11.01 15.55 19.54
C ASP A 369 10.33 16.89 19.86
N ASN A 370 9.75 17.56 18.85
CA ASN A 370 9.14 18.88 18.98
C ASN A 370 7.76 18.96 18.30
N GLN A 371 6.90 17.99 18.64
CA GLN A 371 5.49 17.93 18.22
C GLN A 371 5.27 18.04 16.69
N GLY A 372 6.16 17.43 15.91
CA GLY A 372 6.06 17.44 14.46
C GLY A 372 6.30 18.81 13.80
N ASN A 373 7.02 19.73 14.45
CA ASN A 373 7.38 21.00 13.85
C ASN A 373 8.20 20.79 12.57
N VAL A 374 7.87 21.56 11.52
CA VAL A 374 8.53 21.47 10.22
C VAL A 374 9.97 21.93 10.31
N LEU A 375 10.91 21.05 9.93
CA LEU A 375 12.33 21.37 9.80
C LEU A 375 12.64 21.92 8.41
N TRP A 376 12.10 21.27 7.38
CA TRP A 376 12.14 21.73 6.00
C TRP A 376 10.95 21.17 5.21
N SER A 377 10.67 21.79 4.05
CA SER A 377 9.71 21.25 3.08
C SER A 377 10.19 21.54 1.67
N SER A 378 9.91 20.60 0.75
CA SER A 378 10.30 20.71 -0.66
C SER A 378 9.13 20.33 -1.57
N GLN A 379 8.73 21.26 -2.45
CA GLN A 379 7.75 21.02 -3.49
C GLN A 379 8.46 20.43 -4.70
N ILE A 380 8.21 19.16 -5.05
CA ILE A 380 8.88 18.47 -6.16
C ILE A 380 7.98 18.20 -7.35
N GLY A 381 6.69 18.43 -7.22
CA GLY A 381 5.72 18.23 -8.28
C GLY A 381 4.50 19.10 -8.11
N ARG A 382 3.60 19.07 -9.08
CA ARG A 382 2.35 19.83 -9.07
C ARG A 382 1.34 19.27 -8.10
N GLY A 383 1.30 17.94 -7.97
CA GLY A 383 0.35 17.24 -7.11
C GLY A 383 -1.06 17.13 -7.68
N GLY A 384 -1.97 16.62 -6.86
CA GLY A 384 -3.39 16.41 -7.19
C GLY A 384 -3.89 15.05 -6.70
N ALA A 385 -5.17 14.78 -6.86
CA ALA A 385 -5.85 13.58 -6.33
C ALA A 385 -5.19 12.23 -6.67
N LEU A 386 -4.52 12.12 -7.80
CA LEU A 386 -3.72 10.96 -8.21
C LEU A 386 -2.27 11.38 -8.56
N GLY A 387 -1.82 12.52 -8.03
CA GLY A 387 -0.52 13.10 -8.25
C GLY A 387 0.38 13.04 -7.04
N GLY A 388 1.49 13.75 -7.08
CA GLY A 388 2.42 13.91 -5.98
C GLY A 388 3.03 12.60 -5.46
N ILE A 389 3.35 12.56 -4.17
CA ILE A 389 3.86 11.38 -3.48
C ILE A 389 2.66 10.55 -3.02
N HIS A 390 2.41 9.43 -3.69
CA HIS A 390 1.17 8.69 -3.52
C HIS A 390 1.32 7.51 -2.53
N TRP A 391 2.26 6.57 -2.80
CA TRP A 391 2.38 5.35 -1.99
C TRP A 391 3.60 5.30 -1.10
N GLY A 392 4.68 5.98 -1.45
CA GLY A 392 5.84 5.93 -0.59
C GLY A 392 7.10 6.56 -1.13
N MET A 393 8.04 6.63 -0.22
CA MET A 393 9.43 7.02 -0.42
C MET A 393 10.33 5.94 0.20
N ALA A 394 11.64 6.06 -0.02
CA ALA A 394 12.64 5.25 0.65
C ALA A 394 13.87 6.09 0.96
N THR A 395 14.74 5.64 1.88
CA THR A 395 15.95 6.39 2.26
C THR A 395 17.13 5.46 2.49
N ASP A 396 18.34 5.93 2.16
CA ASP A 396 19.60 5.27 2.51
C ASP A 396 20.30 5.92 3.73
N GLY A 397 19.60 6.81 4.45
CA GLY A 397 20.14 7.59 5.57
C GLY A 397 20.87 8.86 5.15
N ARG A 398 21.08 9.09 3.85
CA ARG A 398 21.68 10.30 3.26
C ARG A 398 20.69 11.07 2.40
N LEU A 399 20.02 10.37 1.51
CA LEU A 399 18.99 10.90 0.62
C LEU A 399 17.65 10.24 0.91
N VAL A 400 16.57 10.95 0.61
CA VAL A 400 15.24 10.36 0.48
C VAL A 400 14.84 10.32 -1.00
N TYR A 401 14.37 9.16 -1.45
CA TYR A 401 13.96 8.89 -2.82
C TYR A 401 12.45 8.92 -2.93
N ALA A 402 11.92 9.94 -3.59
CA ALA A 402 10.50 10.20 -3.71
C ALA A 402 10.00 9.86 -5.11
N ALA A 403 9.08 8.90 -5.19
CA ALA A 403 8.34 8.60 -6.42
C ALA A 403 7.21 9.62 -6.58
N ASN A 404 7.34 10.53 -7.57
CA ASN A 404 6.35 11.55 -7.87
C ASN A 404 5.46 11.10 -9.03
N ALA A 405 4.18 10.88 -8.73
CA ALA A 405 3.23 10.44 -9.73
C ALA A 405 2.88 11.55 -10.72
N ASP A 406 2.59 12.73 -10.25
CA ASP A 406 2.14 13.88 -11.04
C ASP A 406 1.25 13.49 -12.23
N ARG A 407 0.35 12.54 -11.98
CA ARG A 407 -0.64 12.12 -12.94
C ARG A 407 -1.68 13.23 -13.06
N GLN A 408 -1.91 13.71 -14.28
CA GLN A 408 -2.83 14.81 -14.56
C GLN A 408 -4.28 14.50 -14.19
N ALA A 409 -4.59 14.55 -12.89
CA ALA A 409 -5.90 14.27 -12.31
C ALA A 409 -6.22 15.27 -11.20
N GLU A 410 -6.26 16.55 -11.57
CA GLU A 410 -6.62 17.62 -10.63
C GLU A 410 -8.15 17.74 -10.47
N ILE A 411 -8.61 17.78 -9.23
CA ILE A 411 -9.97 18.20 -8.87
C ILE A 411 -9.98 19.71 -8.58
N VAL A 412 -9.00 20.16 -7.79
CA VAL A 412 -8.72 21.56 -7.47
C VAL A 412 -7.24 21.81 -7.73
N ASN A 413 -6.94 22.87 -8.47
CA ASN A 413 -5.56 23.26 -8.75
C ASN A 413 -4.95 23.93 -7.51
N ILE A 414 -4.06 23.23 -6.82
CA ILE A 414 -3.43 23.68 -5.57
C ILE A 414 -2.08 24.37 -5.79
N ASN A 415 -1.39 24.03 -6.88
CA ASN A 415 -0.07 24.59 -7.23
C ASN A 415 -0.09 25.22 -8.63
N PRO A 416 -0.86 26.32 -8.82
CA PRO A 416 -0.92 26.98 -10.11
C PRO A 416 0.45 27.57 -10.48
N GLY A 417 0.92 27.24 -11.66
CA GLY A 417 2.24 27.70 -12.15
C GLY A 417 3.37 26.70 -11.97
N MET A 418 3.15 25.55 -11.34
CA MET A 418 4.07 24.42 -11.42
C MET A 418 3.74 23.54 -12.63
N ASP A 419 4.78 23.05 -13.27
CA ASP A 419 4.67 22.02 -14.32
C ASP A 419 4.48 20.64 -13.71
N TRP A 420 3.89 19.72 -14.47
CA TRP A 420 3.87 18.31 -14.12
C TRP A 420 5.27 17.72 -14.20
N ALA A 421 5.73 17.10 -13.15
CA ALA A 421 7.09 16.57 -13.02
C ALA A 421 7.08 15.08 -12.59
N PRO A 422 6.43 14.16 -13.36
CA PRO A 422 6.43 12.75 -13.01
C PRO A 422 7.83 12.16 -13.10
N GLY A 423 8.21 11.35 -12.10
CA GLY A 423 9.53 10.74 -12.06
C GLY A 423 9.98 10.36 -10.65
N LEU A 424 11.26 10.01 -10.55
CA LEU A 424 11.93 9.74 -9.29
C LEU A 424 12.84 10.91 -8.91
N PHE A 425 12.74 11.35 -7.65
CA PHE A 425 13.54 12.45 -7.10
C PHE A 425 14.37 11.97 -5.94
N ALA A 426 15.59 12.45 -5.82
CA ALA A 426 16.42 12.27 -4.63
C ALA A 426 16.63 13.62 -3.94
N LEU A 427 16.27 13.70 -2.65
CA LEU A 427 16.39 14.90 -1.84
C LEU A 427 17.39 14.65 -0.70
N ASP A 428 18.17 15.67 -0.37
CA ASP A 428 19.07 15.63 0.78
C ASP A 428 18.26 15.63 2.09
N LEU A 429 18.54 14.69 2.99
CA LEU A 429 17.85 14.59 4.28
C LEU A 429 18.11 15.78 5.20
N MET A 430 19.20 16.53 4.99
CA MET A 430 19.56 17.65 5.86
C MET A 430 18.65 18.86 5.65
N ASP A 431 18.29 19.16 4.38
CA ASP A 431 17.60 20.42 4.03
C ASP A 431 16.51 20.29 2.96
N GLY A 432 16.26 19.09 2.44
CA GLY A 432 15.26 18.83 1.42
C GLY A 432 15.63 19.29 0.01
N THR A 433 16.90 19.68 -0.22
CA THR A 433 17.36 20.09 -1.56
C THR A 433 17.31 18.89 -2.53
N VAL A 434 16.75 19.09 -3.72
CA VAL A 434 16.78 18.07 -4.79
C VAL A 434 18.20 17.93 -5.30
N VAL A 435 18.79 16.75 -5.10
CA VAL A 435 20.16 16.41 -5.53
C VAL A 435 20.15 15.97 -7.00
N TRP A 436 19.20 15.11 -7.37
CA TRP A 436 18.98 14.69 -8.76
C TRP A 436 17.51 14.30 -8.97
N SER A 437 17.11 14.22 -10.23
CA SER A 437 15.84 13.67 -10.65
C SER A 437 16.00 12.80 -11.88
N ALA A 438 15.18 11.74 -11.98
CA ALA A 438 15.04 10.88 -13.15
C ALA A 438 13.59 10.99 -13.65
N PRO A 439 13.31 11.86 -14.64
CA PRO A 439 11.97 12.03 -15.20
C PRO A 439 11.42 10.74 -15.81
N ALA A 440 10.12 10.51 -15.70
CA ALA A 440 9.46 9.40 -16.40
C ALA A 440 9.63 9.57 -17.93
N PRO A 441 10.12 8.53 -18.66
CA PRO A 441 10.42 8.66 -20.10
C PRO A 441 9.19 9.00 -20.94
N ASP A 442 9.39 9.74 -22.05
CA ASP A 442 8.33 10.27 -22.90
C ASP A 442 7.67 9.24 -23.82
N ASP A 443 8.38 8.17 -24.16
CA ASP A 443 8.05 7.24 -25.23
C ASP A 443 7.46 5.90 -24.78
N THR A 444 7.35 5.67 -23.47
CA THR A 444 6.94 4.35 -22.92
C THR A 444 5.46 4.05 -23.03
N CYS A 445 4.61 5.08 -23.15
CA CYS A 445 3.16 4.95 -23.15
C CYS A 445 2.48 5.00 -24.52
N ALA A 446 3.25 5.14 -25.62
CA ALA A 446 2.67 5.19 -26.96
C ALA A 446 1.81 3.95 -27.23
N ASP A 447 0.53 4.15 -27.60
CA ASP A 447 -0.44 3.10 -27.98
C ASP A 447 -0.82 2.10 -26.88
N ARG A 448 -0.54 2.37 -25.58
CA ARG A 448 -0.91 1.52 -24.45
C ARG A 448 -2.09 2.13 -23.66
N PRO A 449 -3.33 1.64 -23.82
CA PRO A 449 -4.46 2.13 -23.02
C PRO A 449 -4.23 1.93 -21.52
N GLY A 450 -4.51 2.97 -20.71
CA GLY A 450 -4.28 2.93 -19.26
C GLY A 450 -2.83 3.11 -18.82
N CYS A 451 -1.92 3.33 -19.77
CA CYS A 451 -0.54 3.68 -19.46
C CYS A 451 -0.43 5.14 -19.05
N TRP A 452 0.36 5.40 -18.01
CA TRP A 452 0.67 6.75 -17.52
C TRP A 452 2.17 6.88 -17.30
N ARG A 453 2.73 7.97 -17.77
CA ARG A 453 4.12 8.33 -17.51
C ARG A 453 4.22 8.90 -16.11
N ALA A 454 4.35 8.04 -15.11
CA ALA A 454 4.32 8.42 -13.71
C ALA A 454 4.98 7.36 -12.82
N ASN A 455 5.57 7.79 -11.71
CA ASN A 455 6.08 6.92 -10.66
C ASN A 455 5.20 7.10 -9.42
N SER A 456 4.40 6.11 -9.10
CA SER A 456 3.46 6.14 -7.96
C SER A 456 3.80 5.09 -6.90
N ALA A 457 4.33 3.95 -7.32
CA ALA A 457 4.73 2.86 -6.42
C ALA A 457 5.87 3.27 -5.48
N ALA A 458 5.83 2.80 -4.24
CA ALA A 458 6.90 3.04 -3.28
C ALA A 458 8.23 2.45 -3.78
N PRO A 459 9.34 3.22 -3.80
CA PRO A 459 10.65 2.70 -4.16
C PRO A 459 11.22 1.79 -3.07
N THR A 460 12.25 1.02 -3.42
CA THR A 460 13.05 0.23 -2.48
C THR A 460 14.52 0.49 -2.75
N VAL A 461 15.29 0.68 -1.68
CA VAL A 461 16.72 1.03 -1.75
C VAL A 461 17.58 -0.09 -1.20
N ILE A 462 18.67 -0.37 -1.90
CA ILE A 462 19.79 -1.16 -1.41
C ILE A 462 21.07 -0.32 -1.54
N PRO A 463 22.21 -0.70 -0.96
CA PRO A 463 23.43 0.10 -1.10
C PRO A 463 23.78 0.40 -2.57
N GLY A 464 23.75 1.69 -2.92
CA GLY A 464 24.07 2.19 -4.25
C GLY A 464 22.95 2.13 -5.29
N VAL A 465 21.78 1.54 -5.01
CA VAL A 465 20.70 1.35 -5.99
C VAL A 465 19.33 1.67 -5.42
N VAL A 466 18.52 2.40 -6.16
CA VAL A 466 17.09 2.59 -5.90
C VAL A 466 16.25 1.93 -7.00
N PHE A 467 15.36 1.04 -6.62
CA PHE A 467 14.39 0.38 -7.50
C PHE A 467 13.06 1.14 -7.47
N ALA A 468 12.52 1.49 -8.63
CA ALA A 468 11.27 2.22 -8.77
C ALA A 468 10.42 1.66 -9.91
N GLY A 469 9.16 1.35 -9.60
CA GLY A 469 8.17 0.94 -10.60
C GLY A 469 7.42 2.12 -11.19
N GLY A 470 7.00 2.00 -12.45
CA GLY A 470 6.24 3.03 -13.16
C GLY A 470 4.82 2.59 -13.52
N LEU A 471 3.91 3.55 -13.63
CA LEU A 471 2.58 3.33 -14.18
C LEU A 471 2.61 3.04 -15.70
N ASP A 472 3.77 3.24 -16.33
CA ASP A 472 4.09 2.79 -17.69
C ASP A 472 4.39 1.29 -17.78
N GLY A 473 4.45 0.61 -16.63
CA GLY A 473 4.70 -0.82 -16.51
C GLY A 473 6.18 -1.20 -16.56
N TYR A 474 7.07 -0.23 -16.49
CA TYR A 474 8.50 -0.51 -16.38
C TYR A 474 8.95 -0.60 -14.94
N MET A 475 9.75 -1.62 -14.64
CA MET A 475 10.55 -1.69 -13.41
C MET A 475 11.94 -1.16 -13.73
N ARG A 476 12.44 -0.18 -12.98
CA ARG A 476 13.72 0.47 -13.19
C ARG A 476 14.58 0.43 -11.93
N ALA A 477 15.90 0.38 -12.12
CA ALA A 477 16.89 0.54 -11.08
C ALA A 477 17.81 1.70 -11.44
N HIS A 478 18.00 2.62 -10.51
CA HIS A 478 18.83 3.81 -10.68
C HIS A 478 19.97 3.81 -9.66
N ALA A 479 21.12 4.38 -10.02
CA ALA A 479 22.19 4.64 -9.08
C ALA A 479 21.77 5.72 -8.06
N THR A 480 22.08 5.52 -6.78
CA THR A 480 21.69 6.46 -5.73
C THR A 480 22.47 7.79 -5.79
N ASP A 481 23.66 7.81 -6.42
CA ASP A 481 24.53 8.97 -6.46
C ASP A 481 24.05 10.05 -7.43
N ASP A 482 23.60 9.64 -8.63
CA ASP A 482 23.33 10.55 -9.75
C ASP A 482 22.02 10.28 -10.51
N GLY A 483 21.26 9.26 -10.09
CA GLY A 483 20.01 8.88 -10.74
C GLY A 483 20.18 8.15 -12.08
N ARG A 484 21.40 7.79 -12.46
CA ARG A 484 21.70 7.08 -13.71
C ARG A 484 20.98 5.74 -13.75
N LEU A 485 20.32 5.45 -14.87
CA LEU A 485 19.66 4.16 -15.10
C LEU A 485 20.70 3.03 -15.17
N LEU A 486 20.52 2.02 -14.34
CA LEU A 486 21.36 0.82 -14.26
C LEU A 486 20.72 -0.38 -14.96
N TRP A 487 19.40 -0.50 -14.84
CA TRP A 487 18.62 -1.61 -15.38
C TRP A 487 17.15 -1.20 -15.54
N GLU A 488 16.50 -1.75 -16.55
CA GLU A 488 15.05 -1.64 -16.73
C GLU A 488 14.45 -2.89 -17.37
N PHE A 489 13.16 -3.11 -17.08
CA PHE A 489 12.42 -4.22 -17.64
C PHE A 489 10.95 -3.82 -17.90
N ASP A 490 10.50 -4.02 -19.16
CA ASP A 490 9.10 -3.82 -19.54
C ASP A 490 8.26 -5.04 -19.10
N THR A 491 7.36 -4.81 -18.13
CA THR A 491 6.49 -5.87 -17.62
C THR A 491 5.19 -6.00 -18.40
N VAL A 492 4.85 -5.07 -19.31
CA VAL A 492 3.57 -5.06 -20.04
C VAL A 492 3.61 -6.05 -21.20
N ARG A 493 3.60 -7.33 -20.84
CA ARG A 493 3.59 -8.46 -21.79
C ARG A 493 2.96 -9.69 -21.16
N ARG A 494 2.76 -10.74 -21.96
CA ARG A 494 2.34 -12.06 -21.47
C ARG A 494 3.54 -12.83 -20.93
N PHE A 495 3.30 -13.62 -19.87
CA PHE A 495 4.29 -14.47 -19.24
C PHE A 495 3.79 -15.91 -19.19
N GLU A 496 4.68 -16.84 -19.44
CA GLU A 496 4.53 -18.22 -18.99
C GLU A 496 4.80 -18.24 -17.49
N THR A 497 3.90 -18.85 -16.73
CA THR A 497 3.96 -18.84 -15.28
C THR A 497 4.25 -20.22 -14.72
N VAL A 498 4.94 -20.27 -13.59
CA VAL A 498 5.29 -21.54 -12.93
C VAL A 498 4.08 -22.30 -12.40
N ASN A 499 2.96 -21.62 -12.20
CA ASN A 499 1.71 -22.22 -11.73
C ASN A 499 0.70 -22.49 -12.86
N GLY A 500 1.06 -22.24 -14.12
CA GLY A 500 0.20 -22.52 -15.29
C GLY A 500 -0.99 -21.57 -15.49
N ILE A 501 -1.17 -20.56 -14.62
CA ILE A 501 -2.20 -19.52 -14.79
C ILE A 501 -1.69 -18.50 -15.80
N PRO A 502 -2.42 -18.17 -16.88
CA PRO A 502 -1.97 -17.17 -17.85
C PRO A 502 -1.65 -15.84 -17.18
N GLY A 503 -0.41 -15.38 -17.33
CA GLY A 503 0.09 -14.17 -16.73
C GLY A 503 0.14 -12.99 -17.71
N THR A 504 -0.26 -11.82 -17.27
CA THR A 504 -0.10 -10.56 -18.01
C THR A 504 0.35 -9.48 -17.05
N GLY A 505 1.42 -8.79 -17.38
CA GLY A 505 1.85 -7.62 -16.62
C GLY A 505 1.14 -6.34 -17.03
N GLY A 506 1.17 -5.35 -16.16
CA GLY A 506 0.50 -4.06 -16.33
C GLY A 506 1.24 -2.93 -15.60
N ALA A 507 0.52 -1.94 -15.11
CA ALA A 507 1.10 -0.85 -14.33
C ALA A 507 1.70 -1.38 -13.02
N ILE A 508 2.82 -0.80 -12.59
CA ILE A 508 3.42 -1.06 -11.27
C ILE A 508 3.03 0.10 -10.37
N ASP A 509 2.17 -0.19 -9.38
CA ASP A 509 1.64 0.80 -8.45
C ASP A 509 1.51 0.20 -7.03
N GLY A 510 1.30 1.05 -6.03
CA GLY A 510 1.12 0.63 -4.64
C GLY A 510 2.44 0.22 -3.97
N PRO A 511 2.60 -1.04 -3.53
CA PRO A 511 3.68 -1.43 -2.63
C PRO A 511 5.10 -1.41 -3.22
N GLY A 512 5.23 -1.38 -4.55
CA GLY A 512 6.54 -1.41 -5.20
C GLY A 512 7.32 -2.72 -5.02
N PRO A 513 8.61 -2.75 -5.43
CA PRO A 513 9.44 -3.95 -5.38
C PRO A 513 9.87 -4.32 -3.96
N VAL A 514 10.30 -5.58 -3.80
CA VAL A 514 11.05 -6.07 -2.63
C VAL A 514 12.36 -6.69 -3.11
N VAL A 515 13.46 -6.37 -2.43
CA VAL A 515 14.79 -6.94 -2.71
C VAL A 515 15.25 -7.74 -1.50
N ALA A 516 15.46 -9.04 -1.66
CA ALA A 516 15.89 -9.91 -0.56
C ALA A 516 16.52 -11.21 -1.09
N GLY A 517 17.60 -11.66 -0.45
CA GLY A 517 18.21 -12.98 -0.69
C GLY A 517 18.71 -13.22 -2.12
N GLY A 518 19.15 -12.18 -2.82
CA GLY A 518 19.58 -12.24 -4.21
C GLY A 518 18.45 -12.09 -5.23
N LEU A 519 17.22 -11.81 -4.79
CA LEU A 519 16.04 -11.77 -5.63
C LEU A 519 15.36 -10.39 -5.57
N VAL A 520 14.72 -10.00 -6.69
CA VAL A 520 13.86 -8.80 -6.80
C VAL A 520 12.45 -9.27 -7.15
N PHE A 521 11.50 -9.03 -6.24
CA PHE A 521 10.09 -9.38 -6.38
C PHE A 521 9.31 -8.15 -6.85
N VAL A 522 8.58 -8.28 -7.95
CA VAL A 522 7.84 -7.18 -8.59
C VAL A 522 6.42 -7.61 -8.89
N ASN A 523 5.44 -6.99 -8.25
CA ASN A 523 4.04 -7.11 -8.62
C ASN A 523 3.76 -6.23 -9.85
N SER A 524 3.12 -6.79 -10.87
CA SER A 524 2.77 -6.06 -12.09
C SER A 524 1.31 -6.27 -12.46
N GLY A 525 0.56 -5.18 -12.40
CA GLY A 525 -0.88 -5.07 -12.64
C GLY A 525 -1.60 -4.23 -11.60
N TYR A 526 -2.24 -3.14 -12.04
CA TYR A 526 -3.02 -2.28 -11.16
C TYR A 526 -4.09 -1.54 -11.95
N ALA A 527 -5.37 -1.89 -11.75
CA ALA A 527 -6.47 -1.37 -12.57
C ALA A 527 -7.48 -0.48 -11.82
N THR A 528 -7.16 -0.06 -10.57
CA THR A 528 -8.14 0.58 -9.68
C THR A 528 -8.69 1.90 -10.23
N PHE A 529 -7.82 2.75 -10.80
CA PHE A 529 -8.18 4.07 -11.32
C PHE A 529 -7.86 4.21 -12.81
N GLY A 530 -8.05 3.14 -13.59
CA GLY A 530 -7.85 3.12 -15.03
C GLY A 530 -6.40 2.93 -15.49
N GLN A 531 -5.50 2.50 -14.59
CA GLN A 531 -4.17 2.02 -14.94
C GLN A 531 -4.25 0.68 -15.67
N MET A 532 -3.13 0.24 -16.25
CA MET A 532 -3.05 -1.04 -16.97
C MET A 532 -3.25 -2.22 -16.02
N PRO A 533 -4.24 -3.10 -16.28
CA PRO A 533 -4.46 -4.32 -15.51
C PRO A 533 -3.30 -5.30 -15.70
N GLY A 534 -3.15 -6.20 -14.73
CA GLY A 534 -2.22 -7.32 -14.78
C GLY A 534 -2.42 -8.21 -13.55
N ASN A 535 -1.83 -9.41 -13.62
CA ASN A 535 -2.05 -10.44 -12.61
C ASN A 535 -0.78 -11.24 -12.29
N VAL A 536 0.41 -10.62 -12.33
CA VAL A 536 1.65 -11.36 -12.16
C VAL A 536 2.52 -10.83 -11.02
N LEU A 537 3.14 -11.78 -10.30
CA LEU A 537 4.37 -11.57 -9.55
C LEU A 537 5.53 -12.02 -10.45
N LEU A 538 6.50 -11.14 -10.65
CA LEU A 538 7.73 -11.40 -11.39
C LEU A 538 8.90 -11.44 -10.42
N VAL A 539 9.78 -12.41 -10.57
CA VAL A 539 10.97 -12.53 -9.73
C VAL A 539 12.21 -12.56 -10.59
N PHE A 540 13.10 -11.61 -10.29
CA PHE A 540 14.37 -11.43 -10.98
C PHE A 540 15.52 -11.84 -10.07
N GLY A 541 16.62 -12.26 -10.67
CA GLY A 541 17.88 -12.60 -10.00
C GLY A 541 18.99 -12.79 -11.02
N LEU A 542 20.13 -13.30 -10.56
CA LEU A 542 21.25 -13.59 -11.46
C LEU A 542 21.01 -14.91 -12.21
N PRO A 543 21.50 -15.06 -13.45
CA PRO A 543 21.31 -16.28 -14.27
C PRO A 543 21.81 -17.58 -13.59
N SER A 544 22.79 -17.49 -12.70
CA SER A 544 23.31 -18.62 -11.90
C SER A 544 22.34 -19.11 -10.84
N ASP A 545 21.29 -18.33 -10.55
CA ASP A 545 20.27 -18.63 -9.53
C ASP A 545 19.04 -19.34 -10.11
N THR A 546 19.07 -19.66 -11.40
CA THR A 546 18.02 -20.48 -12.04
C THR A 546 18.02 -21.87 -11.43
N PRO A 547 16.88 -22.41 -10.96
CA PRO A 547 16.78 -23.70 -10.27
C PRO A 547 17.14 -24.90 -11.13
#